data_0986d2f8c24ab212485ff0152a518259
#
_entry.id   0986d2f8c24ab212485ff0152a518259
#
_cell.length_a   1.000
_cell.length_b   1.000
_cell.length_c   1.000
_cell.angle_alpha   90.00
_cell.angle_beta   90.00
_cell.angle_gamma   90.00
#
_symmetry.space_group_name_H-M   'P 1'
#
loop_
_entity.id
_entity.type
_entity.pdbx_description
1 polymer ?
#
loop_
_entity_poly.entity_id
_entity_poly.type
_entity_poly.pdbx_seq_one_letter_code
_entity_poly.pdbx_strand_id
1 'polypeptide(L)'
;MKKIFLISIITLLFLPSCLLIQQWTESTPEPIPPSPTPVYQPSFENGLIPEYQSIVQELEDASLYSLKFVIADDLYHITGSEEVNYTNNEDVDLNEIQLRLFPNILGGEMSVENIKLNRNNISPKYELNDSLLIIPLETPLQPKKSLILSMDFSVTVPQNVDLNYGVQAYYENVLALAHAYPMIAVYDDEGWNSEIPPQSGDVTYADMSFFVVTVDAPNDVTVVLSGREVNRQDNGNRQQIKAEAGPVRDFYLAASPDYKVFTKEVDGVTLRFYTRSNLQKGAEYALDVAARSIQVYGERYAPYPYTELDFVSTPTYALGIEYPGMIAITEWIIDPDNGYLEATVAHEVGHQWFYNLVGNDQLDEPWLDESLTQFATLQYFTDEYGQAGSEGFRADIEGRWGYLSNDPIPVGLPVREYSDAEYSGIVYGRGALFFEALRDELGEDIFDEFMTNYTTDNAWKISTAEILRTEAEIHCKCDLSALFDEWIYP
;
A
#
# COMPACT_ATOMS: atom_id res chain seq x y z
N MET A 1 -56.86 -30.23 -98.42
CA MET A 1 -55.93 -30.77 -99.50
C MET A 1 -54.67 -31.20 -98.79
N LYS A 2 -54.34 -32.42 -99.02
CA LYS A 2 -53.19 -33.22 -98.53
C LYS A 2 -51.85 -32.64 -98.98
N LYS A 3 -50.85 -32.57 -98.11
CA LYS A 3 -49.48 -32.90 -98.56
C LYS A 3 -48.71 -33.55 -97.43
N ILE A 4 -48.30 -34.73 -97.70
CA ILE A 4 -47.42 -35.68 -97.05
C ILE A 4 -45.99 -35.15 -97.21
N PHE A 5 -45.14 -35.15 -96.21
CA PHE A 5 -43.74 -35.16 -96.41
C PHE A 5 -43.01 -36.15 -95.46
N LEU A 6 -42.08 -36.80 -96.09
CA LEU A 6 -41.36 -38.01 -95.77
C LEU A 6 -40.33 -37.79 -94.63
N ILE A 7 -40.26 -38.80 -93.82
CA ILE A 7 -39.27 -38.91 -92.73
C ILE A 7 -38.05 -39.61 -93.27
N SER A 8 -36.89 -38.92 -93.11
CA SER A 8 -35.56 -39.53 -93.27
C SER A 8 -34.95 -39.80 -91.92
N ILE A 9 -34.74 -41.03 -91.57
CA ILE A 9 -34.07 -41.51 -90.38
C ILE A 9 -32.58 -41.49 -90.61
N ILE A 10 -31.81 -40.62 -89.89
CA ILE A 10 -30.36 -40.71 -89.77
C ILE A 10 -30.01 -41.21 -88.38
N THR A 11 -29.44 -42.41 -88.35
CA THR A 11 -28.95 -43.08 -87.15
C THR A 11 -27.55 -42.53 -86.85
N LEU A 12 -27.39 -41.70 -85.82
CA LEU A 12 -26.08 -41.31 -85.33
C LEU A 12 -25.74 -42.20 -84.11
N LEU A 13 -24.62 -42.89 -84.22
CA LEU A 13 -23.96 -43.59 -83.14
C LEU A 13 -23.35 -42.58 -82.11
N PHE A 14 -23.92 -42.58 -80.91
CA PHE A 14 -23.34 -41.87 -79.79
C PHE A 14 -22.37 -42.78 -79.01
N LEU A 15 -21.08 -42.45 -78.99
CA LEU A 15 -20.11 -42.99 -78.06
C LEU A 15 -20.28 -42.23 -76.73
N PRO A 16 -20.29 -42.87 -75.54
CA PRO A 16 -20.28 -42.17 -74.28
C PRO A 16 -18.89 -41.66 -73.95
N SER A 17 -18.69 -40.35 -74.05
CA SER A 17 -17.55 -39.69 -73.44
C SER A 17 -17.82 -39.46 -71.95
N CYS A 18 -17.10 -40.17 -71.09
CA CYS A 18 -17.06 -39.88 -69.66
C CYS A 18 -16.50 -38.48 -69.41
N LEU A 19 -17.37 -37.51 -69.13
CA LEU A 19 -17.00 -36.24 -68.55
C LEU A 19 -16.84 -36.45 -67.02
N LEU A 20 -15.59 -36.51 -66.57
CA LEU A 20 -15.27 -36.37 -65.14
C LEU A 20 -15.57 -34.91 -64.76
N ILE A 21 -16.73 -34.71 -64.10
CA ILE A 21 -17.05 -33.48 -63.38
C ILE A 21 -16.20 -33.49 -62.12
N GLN A 22 -15.09 -32.77 -62.12
CA GLN A 22 -14.29 -32.47 -60.94
C GLN A 22 -15.11 -31.46 -60.12
N GLN A 23 -15.84 -31.93 -59.08
CA GLN A 23 -16.45 -31.07 -58.10
C GLN A 23 -15.31 -30.37 -57.32
N TRP A 24 -15.12 -29.13 -57.59
CA TRP A 24 -14.39 -28.24 -56.69
C TRP A 24 -15.26 -28.07 -55.46
N THR A 25 -14.96 -28.81 -54.40
CA THR A 25 -15.42 -28.45 -53.06
C THR A 25 -14.61 -27.24 -52.65
N GLU A 26 -15.21 -26.05 -52.70
CA GLU A 26 -14.67 -24.89 -51.93
C GLU A 26 -14.64 -25.33 -50.47
N SER A 27 -13.43 -25.60 -49.95
CA SER A 27 -13.20 -25.74 -48.54
C SER A 27 -13.48 -24.36 -47.93
N THR A 28 -14.59 -24.22 -47.23
CA THR A 28 -14.76 -23.08 -46.30
C THR A 28 -13.55 -23.07 -45.39
N PRO A 29 -12.83 -21.93 -45.27
CA PRO A 29 -11.70 -21.86 -44.37
C PRO A 29 -12.24 -22.13 -42.94
N GLU A 30 -11.61 -23.07 -42.24
CA GLU A 30 -11.87 -23.26 -40.83
C GLU A 30 -11.73 -21.88 -40.13
N PRO A 31 -12.68 -21.53 -39.23
CA PRO A 31 -12.56 -20.31 -38.46
C PRO A 31 -11.23 -20.35 -37.70
N ILE A 32 -10.38 -19.36 -37.93
CA ILE A 32 -9.13 -19.17 -37.20
C ILE A 32 -9.55 -19.10 -35.73
N PRO A 33 -9.05 -20.00 -34.85
CA PRO A 33 -9.36 -19.90 -33.42
C PRO A 33 -8.97 -18.49 -32.97
N PRO A 34 -9.80 -17.84 -32.13
CA PRO A 34 -9.44 -16.52 -31.62
C PRO A 34 -8.06 -16.61 -31.01
N SER A 35 -7.19 -15.69 -31.38
CA SER A 35 -5.87 -15.55 -30.76
C SER A 35 -6.11 -15.51 -29.23
N PRO A 36 -5.40 -16.30 -28.43
CA PRO A 36 -5.57 -16.22 -26.99
C PRO A 36 -5.39 -14.75 -26.60
N THR A 37 -6.36 -14.22 -25.88
CA THR A 37 -6.24 -12.88 -25.29
C THR A 37 -4.94 -12.88 -24.51
N PRO A 38 -4.03 -11.92 -24.71
CA PRO A 38 -2.80 -11.88 -23.95
C PRO A 38 -3.13 -11.90 -22.48
N VAL A 39 -2.61 -12.88 -21.76
CA VAL A 39 -2.71 -12.89 -20.30
C VAL A 39 -1.92 -11.68 -19.84
N TYR A 40 -2.58 -10.78 -19.12
CA TYR A 40 -1.91 -9.62 -18.55
C TYR A 40 -0.81 -10.09 -17.61
N GLN A 41 0.39 -9.55 -17.81
CA GLN A 41 1.51 -9.76 -16.90
C GLN A 41 1.87 -8.40 -16.29
N PRO A 42 1.82 -8.26 -14.96
CA PRO A 42 2.23 -7.03 -14.31
C PRO A 42 3.72 -6.75 -14.54
N SER A 43 4.07 -5.48 -14.49
CA SER A 43 5.45 -4.99 -14.65
C SER A 43 5.78 -4.05 -13.49
N PHE A 44 5.89 -4.62 -12.29
CA PHE A 44 6.15 -3.88 -11.06
C PHE A 44 7.47 -3.10 -11.12
N GLU A 45 8.46 -3.60 -11.86
CA GLU A 45 9.74 -2.92 -12.09
C GLU A 45 9.56 -1.50 -12.65
N ASN A 46 8.48 -1.26 -13.41
CA ASN A 46 8.21 0.07 -13.97
C ASN A 46 7.76 1.11 -12.92
N GLY A 47 7.40 0.67 -11.72
CA GLY A 47 7.09 1.52 -10.57
C GLY A 47 8.32 1.83 -9.71
N LEU A 48 9.48 1.25 -10.02
CA LEU A 48 10.72 1.37 -9.25
C LEU A 48 11.80 2.10 -10.06
N ILE A 49 12.67 2.82 -9.36
CA ILE A 49 13.88 3.35 -9.99
C ILE A 49 14.81 2.20 -10.38
N PRO A 50 15.71 2.37 -11.38
CA PRO A 50 16.51 1.26 -11.92
C PRO A 50 17.34 0.50 -10.89
N GLU A 51 17.77 1.17 -9.82
CA GLU A 51 18.57 0.60 -8.75
C GLU A 51 17.83 -0.49 -7.96
N TYR A 52 16.52 -0.37 -7.82
CA TYR A 52 15.69 -1.29 -7.02
C TYR A 52 14.87 -2.28 -7.86
N GLN A 53 14.96 -2.27 -9.17
CA GLN A 53 14.15 -3.15 -10.04
C GLN A 53 14.39 -4.64 -9.80
N SER A 54 15.60 -5.04 -9.37
CA SER A 54 15.93 -6.45 -9.09
C SER A 54 15.12 -7.03 -7.93
N ILE A 55 14.64 -6.19 -7.01
CA ILE A 55 13.90 -6.62 -5.82
C ILE A 55 12.61 -7.37 -6.17
N VAL A 56 12.00 -7.08 -7.31
CA VAL A 56 10.80 -7.80 -7.78
C VAL A 56 11.05 -9.30 -7.94
N GLN A 57 12.26 -9.68 -8.34
CA GLN A 57 12.65 -11.08 -8.46
C GLN A 57 13.08 -11.68 -7.11
N GLU A 58 13.67 -10.88 -6.25
CA GLU A 58 14.10 -11.32 -4.92
C GLU A 58 12.92 -11.60 -4.00
N LEU A 59 11.81 -10.88 -4.21
CA LEU A 59 10.55 -11.01 -3.48
C LEU A 59 9.49 -11.83 -4.25
N GLU A 60 9.88 -12.78 -5.11
CA GLU A 60 8.93 -13.60 -5.88
C GLU A 60 7.98 -14.43 -5.02
N ASP A 61 8.36 -14.70 -3.76
CA ASP A 61 7.55 -15.41 -2.77
C ASP A 61 6.62 -14.47 -1.95
N ALA A 62 6.68 -13.15 -2.14
CA ALA A 62 5.78 -12.21 -1.49
C ALA A 62 4.34 -12.39 -1.98
N SER A 63 3.37 -12.02 -1.13
CA SER A 63 1.95 -12.12 -1.48
C SER A 63 1.60 -11.28 -2.71
N LEU A 64 0.86 -11.87 -3.65
CA LEU A 64 0.34 -11.17 -4.82
C LEU A 64 -1.18 -11.07 -4.73
N TYR A 65 -1.67 -9.85 -4.51
CA TYR A 65 -3.10 -9.55 -4.49
C TYR A 65 -3.58 -9.10 -5.87
N SER A 66 -4.64 -9.73 -6.36
CA SER A 66 -5.41 -9.28 -7.52
C SER A 66 -6.76 -8.78 -7.03
N LEU A 67 -6.91 -7.47 -6.93
CA LEU A 67 -8.08 -6.82 -6.36
C LEU A 67 -8.95 -6.19 -7.45
N LYS A 68 -10.25 -6.29 -7.27
CA LYS A 68 -11.21 -5.50 -8.04
C LYS A 68 -12.15 -4.79 -7.08
N PHE A 69 -12.26 -3.48 -7.23
CA PHE A 69 -13.23 -2.64 -6.53
C PHE A 69 -14.27 -2.12 -7.51
N VAL A 70 -15.52 -2.10 -7.10
CA VAL A 70 -16.61 -1.42 -7.77
C VAL A 70 -17.20 -0.42 -6.78
N ILE A 71 -16.91 0.85 -6.98
CA ILE A 71 -17.41 1.96 -6.18
C ILE A 71 -18.79 2.32 -6.70
N ALA A 72 -19.82 2.24 -5.86
CA ALA A 72 -21.18 2.62 -6.25
C ALA A 72 -21.31 4.14 -6.49
N ASP A 73 -22.41 4.57 -7.11
CA ASP A 73 -22.64 5.99 -7.42
C ASP A 73 -22.81 6.87 -6.16
N ASP A 74 -23.10 6.28 -5.02
CA ASP A 74 -23.19 6.95 -3.72
C ASP A 74 -21.86 7.10 -2.99
N LEU A 75 -20.80 6.48 -3.50
CA LEU A 75 -19.40 6.51 -3.04
C LEU A 75 -19.13 5.90 -1.64
N TYR A 76 -20.11 5.29 -0.98
CA TYR A 76 -19.88 4.63 0.32
C TYR A 76 -20.27 3.14 0.35
N HIS A 77 -20.88 2.63 -0.72
CA HIS A 77 -21.02 1.20 -0.91
C HIS A 77 -20.02 0.71 -1.96
N ILE A 78 -19.19 -0.24 -1.55
CA ILE A 78 -18.18 -0.84 -2.40
C ILE A 78 -18.41 -2.35 -2.46
N THR A 79 -18.31 -2.92 -3.65
CA THR A 79 -18.21 -4.37 -3.81
C THR A 79 -16.89 -4.70 -4.48
N GLY A 80 -16.37 -5.89 -4.22
CA GLY A 80 -15.10 -6.28 -4.80
C GLY A 80 -14.92 -7.79 -4.89
N SER A 81 -13.83 -8.17 -5.52
CA SER A 81 -13.31 -9.52 -5.52
C SER A 81 -11.81 -9.50 -5.33
N GLU A 82 -11.33 -10.54 -4.68
CA GLU A 82 -9.93 -10.73 -4.37
C GLU A 82 -9.49 -12.12 -4.82
N GLU A 83 -8.30 -12.19 -5.39
CA GLU A 83 -7.51 -13.41 -5.47
C GLU A 83 -6.12 -13.07 -4.92
N VAL A 84 -5.68 -13.80 -3.90
CA VAL A 84 -4.34 -13.67 -3.34
C VAL A 84 -3.58 -14.97 -3.49
N ASN A 85 -2.38 -14.87 -4.05
CA ASN A 85 -1.39 -15.93 -4.05
C ASN A 85 -0.47 -15.71 -2.84
N TYR A 86 -0.56 -16.61 -1.87
CA TYR A 86 0.18 -16.53 -0.61
C TYR A 86 1.19 -17.67 -0.53
N THR A 87 2.43 -17.35 -0.16
CA THR A 87 3.48 -18.33 0.12
C THR A 87 3.80 -18.30 1.61
N ASN A 88 3.88 -19.48 2.24
CA ASN A 88 4.36 -19.59 3.61
C ASN A 88 5.88 -19.32 3.63
N ASN A 89 6.26 -18.13 4.07
CA ASN A 89 7.66 -17.72 4.21
C ASN A 89 8.26 -18.05 5.57
N GLU A 90 7.46 -18.60 6.49
CA GLU A 90 7.88 -19.00 7.81
C GLU A 90 8.62 -20.35 7.80
N ASP A 91 9.35 -20.63 8.87
CA ASP A 91 10.05 -21.90 9.07
C ASP A 91 9.18 -23.00 9.69
N VAL A 92 7.87 -22.74 9.85
CA VAL A 92 6.90 -23.63 10.47
C VAL A 92 5.73 -23.96 9.53
N ASP A 93 5.07 -25.10 9.75
CA ASP A 93 3.86 -25.48 9.04
C ASP A 93 2.68 -24.63 9.52
N LEU A 94 1.96 -23.95 8.62
CA LEU A 94 0.75 -23.19 8.94
C LEU A 94 -0.48 -24.08 8.84
N ASN A 95 -1.29 -24.15 9.90
CA ASN A 95 -2.51 -24.94 9.97
C ASN A 95 -3.76 -24.20 9.54
N GLU A 96 -3.66 -22.90 9.40
CA GLU A 96 -4.71 -21.97 8.99
C GLU A 96 -4.11 -20.73 8.35
N ILE A 97 -4.91 -19.95 7.64
CA ILE A 97 -4.59 -18.59 7.18
C ILE A 97 -5.56 -17.64 7.86
N GLN A 98 -5.05 -16.57 8.41
CA GLN A 98 -5.86 -15.52 9.04
C GLN A 98 -5.86 -14.27 8.19
N LEU A 99 -7.05 -13.66 8.02
CA LEU A 99 -7.23 -12.41 7.30
C LEU A 99 -7.94 -11.38 8.20
N ARG A 100 -7.46 -10.15 8.15
CA ARG A 100 -8.04 -9.00 8.84
C ARG A 100 -9.14 -8.39 7.95
N LEU A 101 -10.28 -8.11 8.57
CA LEU A 101 -11.40 -7.42 7.96
C LEU A 101 -11.55 -6.06 8.65
N PHE A 102 -10.60 -5.15 8.38
CA PHE A 102 -10.47 -3.86 9.07
C PHE A 102 -11.75 -3.01 9.05
N PRO A 103 -12.58 -2.98 7.99
CA PRO A 103 -13.84 -2.24 8.03
C PRO A 103 -14.72 -2.56 9.24
N ASN A 104 -14.71 -3.81 9.73
CA ASN A 104 -15.53 -4.26 10.87
C ASN A 104 -15.06 -3.73 12.23
N ILE A 105 -13.84 -3.17 12.31
CA ILE A 105 -13.31 -2.49 13.50
C ILE A 105 -13.17 -0.98 13.31
N LEU A 106 -13.22 -0.51 12.06
CA LEU A 106 -13.13 0.91 11.72
C LEU A 106 -14.51 1.59 11.59
N GLY A 107 -15.57 0.99 12.14
CA GLY A 107 -16.92 1.55 12.15
C GLY A 107 -17.71 1.40 10.86
N GLY A 108 -17.18 0.69 9.87
CA GLY A 108 -17.88 0.23 8.67
C GLY A 108 -18.45 -1.18 8.85
N GLU A 109 -18.82 -1.79 7.74
CA GLU A 109 -19.26 -3.18 7.66
C GLU A 109 -18.61 -3.85 6.46
N MET A 110 -17.96 -5.00 6.65
CA MET A 110 -17.47 -5.85 5.57
C MET A 110 -18.09 -7.23 5.67
N SER A 111 -18.57 -7.75 4.55
CA SER A 111 -18.94 -9.17 4.41
C SER A 111 -18.10 -9.83 3.33
N VAL A 112 -17.77 -11.10 3.53
CA VAL A 112 -16.97 -11.91 2.60
C VAL A 112 -17.75 -13.16 2.21
N GLU A 113 -17.82 -13.42 0.91
CA GLU A 113 -18.61 -14.52 0.33
C GLU A 113 -17.77 -15.28 -0.71
N ASN A 114 -18.29 -16.42 -1.16
CA ASN A 114 -17.72 -17.24 -2.24
C ASN A 114 -16.24 -17.62 -2.02
N ILE A 115 -15.86 -17.86 -0.77
CA ILE A 115 -14.48 -18.14 -0.37
C ILE A 115 -14.03 -19.50 -0.92
N LYS A 116 -12.89 -19.48 -1.59
CA LYS A 116 -12.28 -20.69 -2.17
C LYS A 116 -10.79 -20.76 -1.83
N LEU A 117 -10.36 -21.94 -1.46
CA LEU A 117 -8.96 -22.32 -1.32
C LEU A 117 -8.57 -23.22 -2.49
N ASN A 118 -7.59 -22.82 -3.31
CA ASN A 118 -7.17 -23.56 -4.50
C ASN A 118 -8.37 -23.96 -5.40
N ARG A 119 -9.32 -23.02 -5.61
CA ARG A 119 -10.56 -23.18 -6.38
C ARG A 119 -11.63 -24.05 -5.73
N ASN A 120 -11.43 -24.61 -4.54
CA ASN A 120 -12.42 -25.39 -3.81
C ASN A 120 -13.13 -24.50 -2.78
N ASN A 121 -14.45 -24.58 -2.71
CA ASN A 121 -15.21 -23.86 -1.69
C ASN A 121 -14.78 -24.30 -0.29
N ILE A 122 -14.62 -23.36 0.60
CA ILE A 122 -14.26 -23.58 1.99
C ILE A 122 -15.20 -22.80 2.92
N SER A 123 -15.40 -23.32 4.13
CA SER A 123 -16.17 -22.62 5.16
C SER A 123 -15.22 -22.03 6.17
N PRO A 124 -15.10 -20.71 6.26
CA PRO A 124 -14.25 -20.04 7.21
C PRO A 124 -14.86 -20.02 8.61
N LYS A 125 -14.08 -19.57 9.58
CA LYS A 125 -14.56 -19.10 10.88
C LYS A 125 -14.40 -17.60 10.97
N TYR A 126 -15.26 -16.94 11.77
CA TYR A 126 -15.15 -15.52 12.05
C TYR A 126 -14.96 -15.35 13.57
N GLU A 127 -14.05 -14.49 13.94
CA GLU A 127 -13.74 -14.15 15.34
C GLU A 127 -13.58 -12.63 15.50
N LEU A 128 -13.37 -12.15 16.69
CA LEU A 128 -13.13 -10.74 17.03
C LEU A 128 -14.18 -9.78 16.42
N ASN A 129 -15.47 -10.08 16.66
CA ASN A 129 -16.60 -9.32 16.10
C ASN A 129 -16.57 -9.26 14.56
N ASP A 130 -16.30 -10.40 13.92
CA ASP A 130 -16.20 -10.57 12.48
C ASP A 130 -15.08 -9.74 11.79
N SER A 131 -14.11 -9.25 12.57
CA SER A 131 -12.93 -8.55 12.05
C SER A 131 -11.76 -9.50 11.73
N LEU A 132 -11.87 -10.77 12.12
CA LEU A 132 -10.91 -11.81 11.84
C LEU A 132 -11.58 -12.96 11.09
N LEU A 133 -11.08 -13.25 9.89
CA LEU A 133 -11.49 -14.36 9.05
C LEU A 133 -10.42 -15.45 9.11
N ILE A 134 -10.77 -16.65 9.61
CA ILE A 134 -9.87 -17.78 9.75
C ILE A 134 -10.23 -18.86 8.73
N ILE A 135 -9.25 -19.24 7.93
CA ILE A 135 -9.34 -20.29 6.92
C ILE A 135 -8.57 -21.53 7.39
N PRO A 136 -9.22 -22.56 7.96
CA PRO A 136 -8.54 -23.76 8.38
C PRO A 136 -8.03 -24.55 7.18
N LEU A 137 -6.82 -25.09 7.26
CA LEU A 137 -6.19 -25.92 6.24
C LEU A 137 -6.35 -27.41 6.59
N GLU A 138 -6.94 -28.21 5.69
CA GLU A 138 -7.03 -29.68 5.87
C GLU A 138 -5.63 -30.32 5.91
N THR A 139 -4.70 -29.76 5.17
CA THR A 139 -3.29 -30.14 5.16
C THR A 139 -2.48 -28.88 5.45
N PRO A 140 -1.61 -28.90 6.48
CA PRO A 140 -0.77 -27.76 6.81
C PRO A 140 0.04 -27.24 5.61
N LEU A 141 0.11 -25.93 5.45
CA LEU A 141 0.93 -25.27 4.44
C LEU A 141 2.39 -25.26 4.92
N GLN A 142 3.19 -26.10 4.30
CA GLN A 142 4.61 -26.24 4.65
C GLN A 142 5.41 -24.99 4.23
N PRO A 143 6.56 -24.73 4.86
CA PRO A 143 7.52 -23.71 4.43
C PRO A 143 7.78 -23.72 2.92
N LYS A 144 7.78 -22.51 2.32
CA LYS A 144 7.99 -22.30 0.87
C LYS A 144 6.95 -22.98 -0.03
N LYS A 145 5.77 -23.27 0.48
CA LYS A 145 4.61 -23.70 -0.31
C LYS A 145 3.60 -22.58 -0.42
N SER A 146 2.91 -22.53 -1.57
CA SER A 146 1.95 -21.48 -1.88
C SER A 146 0.54 -22.06 -1.97
N LEU A 147 -0.44 -21.20 -1.75
CA LEU A 147 -1.85 -21.45 -1.98
C LEU A 147 -2.50 -20.24 -2.64
N ILE A 148 -3.67 -20.44 -3.23
CA ILE A 148 -4.49 -19.38 -3.80
C ILE A 148 -5.77 -19.29 -3.00
N LEU A 149 -6.04 -18.12 -2.42
CA LEU A 149 -7.33 -17.76 -1.86
C LEU A 149 -8.06 -16.87 -2.85
N SER A 150 -9.37 -17.09 -3.01
CA SER A 150 -10.22 -16.15 -3.76
C SER A 150 -11.55 -15.97 -3.06
N MET A 151 -12.08 -14.74 -3.10
CA MET A 151 -13.31 -14.36 -2.41
C MET A 151 -13.94 -13.14 -3.06
N ASP A 152 -15.24 -12.97 -2.81
CA ASP A 152 -15.96 -11.74 -3.09
C ASP A 152 -16.21 -11.01 -1.76
N PHE A 153 -16.20 -9.69 -1.78
CA PHE A 153 -16.46 -8.88 -0.57
C PHE A 153 -17.36 -7.69 -0.87
N SER A 154 -18.00 -7.20 0.16
CA SER A 154 -18.71 -5.91 0.12
C SER A 154 -18.37 -5.09 1.36
N VAL A 155 -18.26 -3.78 1.18
CA VAL A 155 -17.95 -2.82 2.24
C VAL A 155 -18.99 -1.71 2.24
N THR A 156 -19.53 -1.41 3.42
CA THR A 156 -20.25 -0.18 3.69
C THR A 156 -19.36 0.74 4.52
N VAL A 157 -19.00 1.88 3.96
CA VAL A 157 -18.06 2.82 4.59
C VAL A 157 -18.82 3.76 5.52
N PRO A 158 -18.30 4.10 6.72
CA PRO A 158 -18.92 5.08 7.61
C PRO A 158 -19.05 6.45 6.93
N GLN A 159 -20.16 7.16 7.20
CA GLN A 159 -20.40 8.50 6.68
C GLN A 159 -20.06 9.59 7.72
N ASN A 160 -19.10 9.33 8.57
CA ASN A 160 -18.51 10.26 9.54
C ASN A 160 -17.05 9.87 9.78
N VAL A 161 -16.29 10.76 10.38
CA VAL A 161 -14.86 10.60 10.65
C VAL A 161 -14.54 10.29 12.13
N ASP A 162 -15.55 10.23 13.00
CA ASP A 162 -15.37 10.17 14.45
C ASP A 162 -14.95 8.78 14.96
N LEU A 163 -15.17 7.74 14.15
CA LEU A 163 -15.00 6.35 14.59
C LEU A 163 -13.58 5.81 14.37
N ASN A 164 -12.81 6.43 13.46
CA ASN A 164 -11.53 5.90 13.01
C ASN A 164 -10.59 6.98 12.45
N TYR A 165 -10.62 8.18 13.02
CA TYR A 165 -9.86 9.36 12.52
C TYR A 165 -10.14 9.73 11.06
N GLY A 166 -11.11 9.11 10.38
CA GLY A 166 -11.40 9.35 8.97
C GLY A 166 -10.54 8.55 7.99
N VAL A 167 -9.77 7.57 8.44
CA VAL A 167 -8.94 6.71 7.57
C VAL A 167 -9.80 5.82 6.65
N GLN A 168 -11.00 5.47 7.10
CA GLN A 168 -12.02 4.79 6.31
C GLN A 168 -13.35 5.51 6.49
N ALA A 169 -13.66 6.41 5.58
CA ALA A 169 -14.87 7.24 5.66
C ALA A 169 -15.31 7.76 4.28
N TYR A 170 -16.60 8.01 4.13
CA TYR A 170 -17.12 8.91 3.12
C TYR A 170 -17.67 10.16 3.80
N TYR A 171 -16.98 11.26 3.65
CA TYR A 171 -17.34 12.52 4.28
C TYR A 171 -17.02 13.71 3.39
N GLU A 172 -17.91 14.69 3.30
CA GLU A 172 -17.74 15.91 2.48
C GLU A 172 -17.31 15.65 1.03
N ASN A 173 -17.92 14.66 0.37
CA ASN A 173 -17.61 14.20 -1.00
C ASN A 173 -16.23 13.55 -1.16
N VAL A 174 -15.54 13.19 -0.08
CA VAL A 174 -14.30 12.44 -0.13
C VAL A 174 -14.55 11.03 0.40
N LEU A 175 -14.22 10.05 -0.41
CA LEU A 175 -14.10 8.65 -0.01
C LEU A 175 -12.64 8.38 0.34
N ALA A 176 -12.38 7.93 1.55
CA ALA A 176 -11.10 7.41 2.03
C ALA A 176 -11.25 5.91 2.33
N LEU A 177 -10.39 5.09 1.80
CA LEU A 177 -10.43 3.63 1.91
C LEU A 177 -9.07 3.06 2.30
N ALA A 178 -8.76 3.08 3.59
CA ALA A 178 -7.68 2.31 4.16
C ALA A 178 -8.12 0.84 4.35
N HIS A 179 -7.28 -0.12 3.96
CA HIS A 179 -7.44 -1.55 4.26
C HIS A 179 -8.87 -2.10 3.96
N ALA A 180 -9.47 -1.66 2.85
CA ALA A 180 -10.86 -2.00 2.50
C ALA A 180 -11.00 -3.33 1.71
N TYR A 181 -10.10 -4.28 1.94
CA TYR A 181 -10.08 -5.63 1.38
C TYR A 181 -9.67 -6.64 2.46
N PRO A 182 -10.01 -7.94 2.34
CA PRO A 182 -9.52 -8.96 3.26
C PRO A 182 -7.99 -9.05 3.21
N MET A 183 -7.30 -8.71 4.27
CA MET A 183 -5.84 -8.59 4.31
C MET A 183 -5.24 -9.73 5.13
N ILE A 184 -4.31 -10.51 4.57
CA ILE A 184 -3.62 -11.57 5.31
C ILE A 184 -2.86 -10.94 6.47
N ALA A 185 -3.08 -11.47 7.68
CA ALA A 185 -2.35 -11.06 8.86
C ALA A 185 -0.90 -11.52 8.78
N VAL A 186 0.01 -10.79 9.42
CA VAL A 186 1.41 -11.23 9.56
C VAL A 186 1.48 -12.42 10.51
N TYR A 187 2.35 -13.38 10.20
CA TYR A 187 2.75 -14.45 11.09
C TYR A 187 4.21 -14.24 11.48
N ASP A 188 4.52 -14.26 12.76
CA ASP A 188 5.86 -14.10 13.29
C ASP A 188 6.15 -15.11 14.42
N ASP A 189 7.10 -14.82 15.30
CA ASP A 189 7.49 -15.70 16.42
C ASP A 189 6.44 -15.78 17.54
N GLU A 190 5.47 -14.85 17.58
CA GLU A 190 4.29 -14.88 18.46
C GLU A 190 3.08 -15.60 17.81
N GLY A 191 3.15 -15.88 16.51
CA GLY A 191 2.08 -16.49 15.71
C GLY A 191 1.38 -15.49 14.80
N TRP A 192 0.07 -15.67 14.56
CA TRP A 192 -0.73 -14.76 13.77
C TRP A 192 -1.05 -13.47 14.55
N ASN A 193 -0.66 -12.32 14.00
CA ASN A 193 -0.97 -11.00 14.55
C ASN A 193 -2.40 -10.60 14.17
N SER A 194 -3.33 -10.84 15.08
CA SER A 194 -4.77 -10.70 14.83
C SER A 194 -5.49 -9.88 15.90
N GLU A 195 -4.78 -9.23 16.80
CA GLU A 195 -5.37 -8.39 17.84
C GLU A 195 -6.15 -7.19 17.28
N ILE A 196 -7.12 -6.73 18.02
CA ILE A 196 -7.83 -5.49 17.67
C ILE A 196 -6.93 -4.32 18.07
N PRO A 197 -6.53 -3.46 17.09
CA PRO A 197 -5.70 -2.31 17.38
C PRO A 197 -6.41 -1.35 18.36
N PRO A 198 -5.66 -0.62 19.21
CA PRO A 198 -6.22 0.44 20.03
C PRO A 198 -6.74 1.59 19.15
N GLN A 199 -7.44 2.55 19.79
CA GLN A 199 -7.97 3.71 19.05
C GLN A 199 -6.88 4.74 18.68
N SER A 200 -5.74 4.72 19.35
CA SER A 200 -4.60 5.60 19.10
C SER A 200 -3.52 4.84 18.33
N GLY A 201 -2.77 5.54 17.49
CA GLY A 201 -1.69 4.98 16.67
C GLY A 201 -2.21 4.30 15.40
N ASP A 202 -1.27 3.75 14.64
CA ASP A 202 -1.56 3.06 13.41
C ASP A 202 -2.19 1.69 13.67
N VAL A 203 -2.93 1.22 12.67
CA VAL A 203 -3.75 0.01 12.85
C VAL A 203 -3.18 -1.20 12.13
N THR A 204 -2.06 -1.03 11.41
CA THR A 204 -1.62 -2.01 10.43
C THR A 204 -0.24 -2.57 10.73
N TYR A 205 -0.15 -3.88 10.76
CA TYR A 205 1.08 -4.62 10.66
C TYR A 205 0.99 -5.49 9.42
N ALA A 206 1.94 -5.33 8.48
CA ALA A 206 1.83 -5.93 7.15
C ALA A 206 3.18 -6.32 6.54
N ASP A 207 3.19 -7.48 5.89
CA ASP A 207 4.30 -7.94 5.06
C ASP A 207 4.34 -7.23 3.70
N MET A 208 5.52 -7.21 3.09
CA MET A 208 5.66 -6.76 1.71
C MET A 208 4.84 -7.61 0.75
N SER A 209 4.10 -6.93 -0.10
CA SER A 209 3.17 -7.53 -1.05
C SER A 209 3.19 -6.82 -2.40
N PHE A 210 2.64 -7.48 -3.41
CA PHE A 210 2.38 -6.92 -4.72
C PHE A 210 0.88 -6.82 -4.97
N PHE A 211 0.44 -5.75 -5.62
CA PHE A 211 -0.97 -5.50 -5.89
C PHE A 211 -1.21 -5.21 -7.37
N VAL A 212 -2.14 -5.96 -7.96
CA VAL A 212 -2.75 -5.64 -9.26
C VAL A 212 -4.20 -5.27 -9.00
N VAL A 213 -4.52 -4.00 -9.14
CA VAL A 213 -5.82 -3.48 -8.73
C VAL A 213 -6.59 -2.97 -9.93
N THR A 214 -7.88 -3.27 -9.98
CA THR A 214 -8.82 -2.70 -10.95
C THR A 214 -9.94 -2.00 -10.19
N VAL A 215 -10.15 -0.73 -10.45
CA VAL A 215 -11.23 0.06 -9.87
C VAL A 215 -12.24 0.45 -10.95
N ASP A 216 -13.50 0.13 -10.74
CA ASP A 216 -14.63 0.60 -11.53
C ASP A 216 -15.37 1.66 -10.70
N ALA A 217 -15.45 2.89 -11.20
CA ALA A 217 -16.00 4.05 -10.48
C ALA A 217 -16.84 4.93 -11.42
N PRO A 218 -17.70 5.82 -10.87
CA PRO A 218 -18.37 6.85 -11.66
C PRO A 218 -17.35 7.72 -12.43
N ASN A 219 -17.70 8.14 -13.65
CA ASN A 219 -16.76 8.84 -14.54
C ASN A 219 -16.47 10.30 -14.13
N ASP A 220 -17.29 10.87 -13.27
CA ASP A 220 -17.14 12.23 -12.74
C ASP A 220 -16.33 12.29 -11.43
N VAL A 221 -15.81 11.16 -10.97
CA VAL A 221 -15.02 11.03 -9.74
C VAL A 221 -13.54 10.84 -10.08
N THR A 222 -12.67 11.65 -9.49
CA THR A 222 -11.23 11.40 -9.52
C THR A 222 -10.89 10.33 -8.50
N VAL A 223 -10.30 9.22 -8.95
CA VAL A 223 -9.82 8.11 -8.12
C VAL A 223 -8.30 8.18 -8.05
N VAL A 224 -7.77 8.08 -6.85
CA VAL A 224 -6.34 8.09 -6.50
C VAL A 224 -6.03 6.79 -5.77
N LEU A 225 -4.91 6.16 -6.05
CA LEU A 225 -4.56 4.85 -5.50
C LEU A 225 -3.07 4.74 -5.26
N SER A 226 -2.67 3.90 -4.28
CA SER A 226 -1.27 3.49 -4.13
C SER A 226 -0.74 2.87 -5.41
N GLY A 227 0.51 3.18 -5.75
CA GLY A 227 1.20 2.65 -6.91
C GLY A 227 0.82 3.33 -8.23
N ARG A 228 1.28 2.73 -9.32
CA ARG A 228 1.26 3.31 -10.66
C ARG A 228 -0.01 2.94 -11.44
N GLU A 229 -0.73 3.94 -11.96
CA GLU A 229 -1.80 3.71 -12.93
C GLU A 229 -1.20 3.20 -14.25
N VAL A 230 -1.67 2.02 -14.71
CA VAL A 230 -1.18 1.39 -15.95
C VAL A 230 -2.17 1.49 -17.09
N ASN A 231 -3.44 1.68 -16.80
CA ASN A 231 -4.49 1.84 -17.81
C ASN A 231 -5.72 2.51 -17.25
N ARG A 232 -6.35 3.37 -18.06
CA ARG A 232 -7.67 3.97 -17.76
C ARG A 232 -8.56 3.87 -18.99
N GLN A 233 -9.78 3.38 -18.80
CA GLN A 233 -10.79 3.23 -19.85
C GLN A 233 -12.07 3.96 -19.44
N ASP A 234 -12.58 4.80 -20.35
CA ASP A 234 -13.89 5.44 -20.22
C ASP A 234 -14.96 4.49 -20.79
N ASN A 235 -15.92 4.11 -19.96
CA ASN A 235 -17.03 3.24 -20.30
C ASN A 235 -18.38 3.98 -20.24
N GLY A 236 -18.38 5.26 -20.61
CA GLY A 236 -19.55 6.14 -20.65
C GLY A 236 -19.80 6.85 -19.32
N ASN A 237 -20.72 6.36 -18.48
CA ASN A 237 -20.94 6.95 -17.16
C ASN A 237 -20.03 6.38 -16.07
N ARG A 238 -19.20 5.42 -16.42
CA ARG A 238 -18.22 4.79 -15.52
C ARG A 238 -16.84 4.78 -16.16
N GLN A 239 -15.82 4.70 -15.33
CA GLN A 239 -14.44 4.51 -15.73
C GLN A 239 -13.88 3.24 -15.09
N GLN A 240 -12.94 2.61 -15.77
CA GLN A 240 -12.18 1.51 -15.22
C GLN A 240 -10.70 1.89 -15.20
N ILE A 241 -10.10 1.82 -14.01
CA ILE A 241 -8.71 2.15 -13.76
C ILE A 241 -7.99 0.88 -13.37
N LYS A 242 -6.83 0.64 -13.93
CA LYS A 242 -5.95 -0.44 -13.52
C LYS A 242 -4.65 0.14 -13.00
N ALA A 243 -4.21 -0.35 -11.83
CA ALA A 243 -2.98 0.04 -11.18
C ALA A 243 -2.14 -1.17 -10.76
N GLU A 244 -0.85 -0.94 -10.61
CA GLU A 244 0.13 -1.86 -10.05
C GLU A 244 0.87 -1.17 -8.91
N ALA A 245 0.94 -1.81 -7.75
CA ALA A 245 1.72 -1.35 -6.62
C ALA A 245 2.58 -2.50 -6.09
N GLY A 246 3.82 -2.22 -5.74
CA GLY A 246 4.68 -3.21 -5.11
C GLY A 246 6.16 -3.16 -5.54
N PRO A 247 7.03 -3.68 -4.64
CA PRO A 247 6.67 -4.18 -3.31
C PRO A 247 6.24 -3.04 -2.37
N VAL A 248 5.12 -3.22 -1.68
CA VAL A 248 4.56 -2.27 -0.69
C VAL A 248 3.85 -3.05 0.43
N ARG A 249 3.64 -2.42 1.59
CA ARG A 249 3.04 -3.11 2.74
C ARG A 249 1.52 -3.17 2.67
N ASP A 250 0.88 -2.14 2.13
CA ASP A 250 -0.57 -2.10 1.96
C ASP A 250 -1.00 -1.32 0.72
N PHE A 251 -2.30 -1.23 0.51
CA PHE A 251 -2.90 -0.53 -0.62
C PHE A 251 -4.02 0.40 -0.14
N TYR A 252 -3.87 1.67 -0.47
CA TYR A 252 -4.82 2.71 -0.17
C TYR A 252 -5.53 3.23 -1.42
N LEU A 253 -6.78 3.67 -1.26
CA LEU A 253 -7.59 4.29 -2.29
C LEU A 253 -8.35 5.49 -1.73
N ALA A 254 -8.35 6.61 -2.47
CA ALA A 254 -9.24 7.73 -2.20
C ALA A 254 -9.97 8.16 -3.48
N ALA A 255 -11.14 8.76 -3.32
CA ALA A 255 -11.91 9.24 -4.46
C ALA A 255 -12.76 10.47 -4.12
N SER A 256 -12.82 11.44 -5.04
CA SER A 256 -13.67 12.61 -4.89
C SER A 256 -14.00 13.24 -6.26
N PRO A 257 -15.22 13.74 -6.46
CA PRO A 257 -15.55 14.57 -7.63
C PRO A 257 -14.91 15.96 -7.57
N ASP A 258 -14.45 16.39 -6.39
CA ASP A 258 -13.93 17.74 -6.16
C ASP A 258 -12.41 17.85 -6.34
N TYR A 259 -11.70 16.73 -6.49
CA TYR A 259 -10.24 16.72 -6.61
C TYR A 259 -9.74 17.36 -7.90
N LYS A 260 -8.69 18.16 -7.73
CA LYS A 260 -7.79 18.65 -8.77
C LYS A 260 -6.38 18.14 -8.44
N VAL A 261 -5.59 17.89 -9.46
CA VAL A 261 -4.22 17.42 -9.31
C VAL A 261 -3.24 18.57 -9.56
N PHE A 262 -2.25 18.66 -8.68
CA PHE A 262 -1.08 19.53 -8.82
C PHE A 262 0.15 18.62 -8.86
N THR A 263 1.13 18.93 -9.70
CA THR A 263 2.24 18.00 -9.99
C THR A 263 3.58 18.71 -9.91
N LYS A 264 4.59 18.01 -9.39
CA LYS A 264 5.99 18.43 -9.35
C LYS A 264 6.89 17.23 -9.63
N GLU A 265 8.05 17.48 -10.23
CA GLU A 265 9.08 16.47 -10.47
C GLU A 265 10.30 16.76 -9.59
N VAL A 266 10.90 15.71 -9.03
CA VAL A 266 12.14 15.77 -8.26
C VAL A 266 12.96 14.49 -8.50
N ASP A 267 14.18 14.62 -8.97
CA ASP A 267 15.15 13.51 -9.13
C ASP A 267 14.58 12.26 -9.85
N GLY A 268 13.66 12.47 -10.80
CA GLY A 268 12.98 11.39 -11.54
C GLY A 268 11.74 10.82 -10.85
N VAL A 269 11.35 11.36 -9.71
CA VAL A 269 10.11 11.01 -9.00
C VAL A 269 9.02 12.01 -9.35
N THR A 270 7.86 11.52 -9.77
CA THR A 270 6.68 12.36 -10.01
C THR A 270 5.87 12.49 -8.72
N LEU A 271 5.73 13.71 -8.24
CA LEU A 271 4.90 14.05 -7.08
C LEU A 271 3.56 14.61 -7.54
N ARG A 272 2.44 14.13 -6.99
CA ARG A 272 1.10 14.66 -7.27
C ARG A 272 0.37 14.94 -5.97
N PHE A 273 -0.34 16.05 -5.92
CA PHE A 273 -1.24 16.36 -4.80
C PHE A 273 -2.67 16.49 -5.32
N TYR A 274 -3.55 15.62 -4.84
CA TYR A 274 -4.96 15.61 -5.17
C TYR A 274 -5.75 16.30 -4.07
N THR A 275 -6.33 17.46 -4.36
CA THR A 275 -7.09 18.26 -3.40
C THR A 275 -8.08 19.17 -4.08
N ARG A 276 -8.90 19.88 -3.32
CA ARG A 276 -9.85 20.87 -3.82
C ARG A 276 -9.12 22.11 -4.38
N SER A 277 -9.69 22.74 -5.41
CA SER A 277 -9.06 23.87 -6.11
C SER A 277 -8.76 25.09 -5.21
N ASN A 278 -9.53 25.30 -4.14
CA ASN A 278 -9.30 26.37 -3.17
C ASN A 278 -8.06 26.15 -2.29
N LEU A 279 -7.49 24.92 -2.25
CA LEU A 279 -6.30 24.54 -1.48
C LEU A 279 -5.03 24.51 -2.33
N GLN A 280 -5.08 24.97 -3.59
CA GLN A 280 -3.96 24.93 -4.54
C GLN A 280 -2.62 25.42 -3.94
N LYS A 281 -2.61 26.59 -3.26
CA LYS A 281 -1.36 27.16 -2.73
C LYS A 281 -0.72 26.28 -1.67
N GLY A 282 -1.53 25.68 -0.81
CA GLY A 282 -1.05 24.74 0.19
C GLY A 282 -0.53 23.45 -0.43
N ALA A 283 -1.21 22.93 -1.47
CA ALA A 283 -0.77 21.75 -2.20
C ALA A 283 0.55 21.99 -2.94
N GLU A 284 0.72 23.13 -3.61
CA GLU A 284 1.98 23.52 -4.27
C GLU A 284 3.12 23.64 -3.26
N TYR A 285 2.88 24.25 -2.08
CA TYR A 285 3.85 24.33 -1.01
C TYR A 285 4.19 22.94 -0.43
N ALA A 286 3.21 22.09 -0.19
CA ALA A 286 3.43 20.72 0.27
C ALA A 286 4.27 19.90 -0.72
N LEU A 287 4.05 20.06 -2.03
CA LEU A 287 4.89 19.44 -3.06
C LEU A 287 6.34 19.97 -3.05
N ASP A 288 6.54 21.26 -2.69
CA ASP A 288 7.87 21.82 -2.52
C ASP A 288 8.57 21.21 -1.30
N VAL A 289 7.86 21.03 -0.19
CA VAL A 289 8.37 20.34 1.01
C VAL A 289 8.69 18.89 0.71
N ALA A 290 7.76 18.15 0.10
CA ALA A 290 7.97 16.76 -0.26
C ALA A 290 9.19 16.54 -1.15
N ALA A 291 9.40 17.42 -2.13
CA ALA A 291 10.57 17.37 -2.99
C ALA A 291 11.90 17.54 -2.20
N ARG A 292 11.93 18.49 -1.26
CA ARG A 292 13.10 18.67 -0.38
C ARG A 292 13.29 17.47 0.56
N SER A 293 12.21 16.94 1.13
CA SER A 293 12.27 15.77 2.02
C SER A 293 12.82 14.53 1.29
N ILE A 294 12.39 14.28 0.04
CA ILE A 294 12.93 13.18 -0.78
C ILE A 294 14.44 13.37 -0.99
N GLN A 295 14.90 14.57 -1.23
CA GLN A 295 16.34 14.86 -1.40
C GLN A 295 17.11 14.63 -0.11
N VAL A 296 16.65 15.21 1.00
CA VAL A 296 17.31 15.07 2.32
C VAL A 296 17.38 13.61 2.75
N TYR A 297 16.26 12.89 2.71
CA TYR A 297 16.22 11.50 3.15
C TYR A 297 16.93 10.56 2.17
N GLY A 298 16.86 10.88 0.87
CA GLY A 298 17.62 10.17 -0.16
C GLY A 298 19.11 10.23 0.02
N GLU A 299 19.65 11.39 0.46
CA GLU A 299 21.07 11.60 0.74
C GLU A 299 21.50 10.96 2.09
N ARG A 300 20.62 10.98 3.10
CA ARG A 300 20.95 10.50 4.45
C ARG A 300 20.80 9.00 4.64
N TYR A 301 19.80 8.41 3.99
CA TYR A 301 19.40 7.02 4.26
C TYR A 301 19.58 6.13 3.03
N ALA A 302 18.79 6.34 1.99
CA ALA A 302 18.84 5.60 0.73
C ALA A 302 18.01 6.33 -0.33
N PRO A 303 18.26 6.19 -1.64
CA PRO A 303 17.40 6.75 -2.66
C PRO A 303 15.93 6.31 -2.48
N TYR A 304 14.99 7.23 -2.72
CA TYR A 304 13.55 6.86 -2.73
C TYR A 304 13.28 5.81 -3.81
N PRO A 305 12.70 4.66 -3.48
CA PRO A 305 12.72 3.52 -4.41
C PRO A 305 11.70 3.61 -5.55
N TYR A 306 10.64 4.43 -5.42
CA TYR A 306 9.55 4.44 -6.40
C TYR A 306 9.65 5.62 -7.36
N THR A 307 8.98 5.48 -8.52
CA THR A 307 8.96 6.52 -9.58
C THR A 307 7.93 7.61 -9.33
N GLU A 308 7.04 7.44 -8.35
CA GLU A 308 6.00 8.41 -8.01
C GLU A 308 5.66 8.38 -6.52
N LEU A 309 5.16 9.51 -6.01
CA LEU A 309 4.60 9.66 -4.66
C LEU A 309 3.42 10.60 -4.75
N ASP A 310 2.26 10.11 -4.36
CA ASP A 310 1.02 10.85 -4.41
C ASP A 310 0.59 11.35 -3.02
N PHE A 311 -0.04 12.50 -2.99
CA PHE A 311 -0.65 13.09 -1.81
C PHE A 311 -2.14 13.27 -2.07
N VAL A 312 -2.94 13.05 -1.06
CA VAL A 312 -4.38 13.26 -1.14
C VAL A 312 -4.91 14.00 0.07
N SER A 313 -5.74 15.02 -0.13
CA SER A 313 -6.42 15.65 0.98
C SER A 313 -7.62 14.81 1.43
N THR A 314 -7.72 14.56 2.72
CA THR A 314 -8.83 13.80 3.30
C THR A 314 -9.39 14.51 4.53
N PRO A 315 -10.64 14.28 4.90
CA PRO A 315 -11.24 14.87 6.09
C PRO A 315 -10.82 14.13 7.38
N THR A 316 -9.58 13.65 7.45
CA THR A 316 -9.06 12.95 8.64
C THR A 316 -8.80 13.89 9.81
N TYR A 317 -8.81 13.34 11.04
CA TYR A 317 -8.36 14.04 12.26
C TYR A 317 -6.88 13.90 12.50
N ALA A 318 -6.22 12.87 11.96
CA ALA A 318 -4.76 12.81 11.91
C ALA A 318 -4.24 13.95 11.02
N LEU A 319 -3.06 14.50 11.31
CA LEU A 319 -2.45 15.54 10.48
C LEU A 319 -2.05 14.98 9.10
N GLY A 320 -1.41 13.81 9.10
CA GLY A 320 -1.09 13.01 7.94
C GLY A 320 -1.21 11.53 8.23
N ILE A 321 -1.11 10.69 7.20
CA ILE A 321 -1.03 9.23 7.28
C ILE A 321 -0.22 8.73 6.08
N GLU A 322 0.69 7.83 6.33
CA GLU A 322 1.86 7.45 5.54
C GLU A 322 1.65 6.27 4.59
N TYR A 323 0.48 6.07 4.01
CA TYR A 323 0.31 4.91 3.13
C TYR A 323 1.42 4.79 2.08
N PRO A 324 1.84 3.57 1.73
CA PRO A 324 2.93 3.36 0.77
C PRO A 324 2.66 4.00 -0.59
N GLY A 325 3.52 4.93 -0.99
CA GLY A 325 3.38 5.67 -2.24
C GLY A 325 2.18 6.63 -2.30
N MET A 326 1.43 6.77 -1.20
CA MET A 326 0.24 7.59 -1.09
C MET A 326 0.11 8.19 0.31
N ILE A 327 0.27 9.49 0.44
CA ILE A 327 0.18 10.20 1.72
C ILE A 327 -1.16 10.91 1.83
N ALA A 328 -1.92 10.63 2.87
CA ALA A 328 -3.13 11.37 3.19
C ALA A 328 -2.78 12.57 4.09
N ILE A 329 -3.28 13.76 3.75
CA ILE A 329 -3.10 15.00 4.52
C ILE A 329 -4.47 15.57 4.88
N THR A 330 -4.65 15.95 6.13
CA THR A 330 -5.90 16.60 6.57
C THR A 330 -6.09 17.97 5.89
N GLU A 331 -7.30 18.23 5.42
CA GLU A 331 -7.56 19.46 4.64
C GLU A 331 -7.29 20.75 5.40
N TRP A 332 -7.49 20.80 6.71
CA TRP A 332 -7.41 22.04 7.48
C TRP A 332 -5.98 22.58 7.67
N ILE A 333 -4.94 21.77 7.43
CA ILE A 333 -3.55 22.27 7.47
C ILE A 333 -3.04 22.70 6.10
N ILE A 334 -3.73 22.42 5.00
CA ILE A 334 -3.25 22.67 3.63
C ILE A 334 -3.31 24.18 3.31
N ASP A 335 -2.47 24.93 3.98
CA ASP A 335 -2.26 26.36 3.81
C ASP A 335 -0.75 26.66 4.06
N PRO A 336 -0.04 27.38 3.17
CA PRO A 336 1.39 27.71 3.34
C PRO A 336 1.72 28.44 4.65
N ASP A 337 0.74 29.17 5.17
CA ASP A 337 0.88 29.92 6.44
C ASP A 337 0.55 29.06 7.69
N ASN A 338 0.14 27.79 7.50
CA ASN A 338 -0.15 26.87 8.59
C ASN A 338 1.15 26.23 9.08
N GLY A 339 1.50 26.46 10.36
CA GLY A 339 2.74 25.98 10.94
C GLY A 339 2.89 24.45 11.03
N TYR A 340 1.82 23.68 10.83
CA TYR A 340 1.87 22.21 10.86
C TYR A 340 2.16 21.59 9.48
N LEU A 341 1.85 22.28 8.37
CA LEU A 341 1.90 21.66 7.03
C LEU A 341 3.30 21.14 6.68
N GLU A 342 4.35 21.95 6.88
CA GLU A 342 5.71 21.57 6.53
C GLU A 342 6.20 20.38 7.36
N ALA A 343 6.04 20.46 8.69
CA ALA A 343 6.46 19.40 9.58
C ALA A 343 5.71 18.09 9.29
N THR A 344 4.39 18.15 9.05
CA THR A 344 3.59 16.98 8.68
C THR A 344 4.07 16.37 7.37
N VAL A 345 4.21 17.17 6.30
CA VAL A 345 4.63 16.62 5.00
C VAL A 345 6.03 16.01 5.09
N ALA A 346 6.97 16.65 5.79
CA ALA A 346 8.31 16.09 5.97
C ALA A 346 8.27 14.76 6.76
N HIS A 347 7.43 14.68 7.79
CA HIS A 347 7.20 13.47 8.59
C HIS A 347 6.61 12.35 7.74
N GLU A 348 5.50 12.57 7.05
CA GLU A 348 4.84 11.53 6.23
C GLU A 348 5.73 11.05 5.08
N VAL A 349 6.56 11.91 4.51
CA VAL A 349 7.57 11.49 3.52
C VAL A 349 8.64 10.62 4.17
N GLY A 350 9.04 10.88 5.42
CA GLY A 350 9.99 10.06 6.17
C GLY A 350 9.54 8.61 6.35
N HIS A 351 8.25 8.39 6.55
CA HIS A 351 7.65 7.05 6.63
C HIS A 351 7.77 6.23 5.34
N GLN A 352 8.08 6.84 4.20
CA GLN A 352 8.37 6.07 3.00
C GLN A 352 9.69 5.28 3.14
N TRP A 353 10.59 5.68 4.06
CA TRP A 353 11.76 4.92 4.50
C TRP A 353 11.48 4.09 5.75
N PHE A 354 10.86 4.67 6.79
CA PHE A 354 10.61 4.04 8.09
C PHE A 354 9.11 3.77 8.27
N TYR A 355 8.65 2.68 7.88
CA TYR A 355 7.40 1.98 7.70
C TYR A 355 7.37 1.28 6.33
N ASN A 356 7.38 2.01 5.20
CA ASN A 356 7.21 1.36 3.90
C ASN A 356 8.46 0.55 3.51
N LEU A 357 9.64 1.16 3.45
CA LEU A 357 10.88 0.45 3.06
C LEU A 357 11.39 -0.47 4.19
N VAL A 358 11.67 0.09 5.36
CA VAL A 358 11.99 -0.67 6.58
C VAL A 358 10.75 -0.72 7.44
N GLY A 359 10.11 -1.88 7.54
CA GLY A 359 8.89 -2.05 8.32
C GLY A 359 9.16 -2.46 9.75
N ASN A 360 8.12 -2.37 10.55
CA ASN A 360 8.07 -2.79 11.94
C ASN A 360 6.67 -3.29 12.28
N ASP A 361 6.52 -3.86 13.45
CA ASP A 361 5.21 -4.02 14.05
C ASP A 361 4.78 -2.67 14.64
N GLN A 362 3.85 -1.98 13.96
CA GLN A 362 3.35 -0.67 14.41
C GLN A 362 2.53 -0.75 15.70
N LEU A 363 2.04 -1.95 16.08
CA LEU A 363 1.25 -2.14 17.29
C LEU A 363 2.12 -2.42 18.50
N ASP A 364 3.16 -3.23 18.34
CA ASP A 364 4.03 -3.64 19.45
C ASP A 364 5.32 -2.82 19.55
N GLU A 365 5.85 -2.30 18.45
CA GLU A 365 7.04 -1.46 18.40
C GLU A 365 6.83 -0.15 17.60
N PRO A 366 5.83 0.69 17.95
CA PRO A 366 5.46 1.88 17.17
C PRO A 366 6.57 2.94 17.08
N TRP A 367 7.55 2.88 17.95
CA TRP A 367 8.65 3.84 17.99
C TRP A 367 9.68 3.61 16.86
N LEU A 368 9.71 2.42 16.27
CA LEU A 368 10.65 2.09 15.19
C LEU A 368 10.34 2.83 13.89
N ASP A 369 9.08 3.20 13.68
CA ASP A 369 8.70 4.08 12.58
C ASP A 369 8.48 5.51 13.05
N GLU A 370 7.64 5.73 14.04
CA GLU A 370 7.20 7.05 14.47
C GLU A 370 8.30 7.90 15.12
N SER A 371 9.04 7.32 16.10
CA SER A 371 10.14 8.05 16.73
C SER A 371 11.29 8.30 15.77
N LEU A 372 11.58 7.32 14.92
CA LEU A 372 12.64 7.43 13.92
C LEU A 372 12.27 8.45 12.83
N THR A 373 11.01 8.44 12.38
CA THR A 373 10.51 9.42 11.40
C THR A 373 10.45 10.83 12.00
N GLN A 374 10.10 10.95 13.28
CA GLN A 374 10.15 12.23 13.98
C GLN A 374 11.59 12.75 14.09
N PHE A 375 12.56 11.88 14.34
CA PHE A 375 13.97 12.22 14.28
C PHE A 375 14.42 12.59 12.85
N ALA A 376 13.99 11.84 11.83
CA ALA A 376 14.26 12.17 10.43
C ALA A 376 13.71 13.56 10.06
N THR A 377 12.53 13.92 10.58
CA THR A 377 11.96 15.26 10.42
C THR A 377 12.85 16.35 11.06
N LEU A 378 13.44 16.07 12.22
CA LEU A 378 14.44 16.96 12.82
C LEU A 378 15.67 17.13 11.91
N GLN A 379 16.12 16.05 11.24
CA GLN A 379 17.23 16.13 10.28
C GLN A 379 16.84 16.96 9.04
N TYR A 380 15.60 16.82 8.53
CA TYR A 380 15.08 17.67 7.46
C TYR A 380 15.17 19.17 7.84
N PHE A 381 14.68 19.56 9.02
CA PHE A 381 14.74 20.95 9.47
C PHE A 381 16.18 21.43 9.70
N THR A 382 17.08 20.52 10.10
CA THR A 382 18.50 20.82 10.26
C THR A 382 19.15 21.13 8.92
N ASP A 383 18.89 20.34 7.90
CA ASP A 383 19.50 20.50 6.57
C ASP A 383 18.90 21.71 5.82
N GLU A 384 17.61 21.92 5.91
CA GLU A 384 16.93 23.03 5.21
C GLU A 384 17.19 24.40 5.86
N TYR A 385 17.23 24.47 7.18
CA TYR A 385 17.23 25.74 7.92
C TYR A 385 18.41 25.90 8.87
N GLY A 386 19.33 24.94 8.90
CA GLY A 386 20.51 24.96 9.78
C GLY A 386 20.13 24.93 11.26
N GLN A 387 20.99 25.51 12.10
CA GLN A 387 20.82 25.49 13.56
C GLN A 387 19.46 26.04 14.03
N ALA A 388 18.91 27.06 13.38
CA ALA A 388 17.64 27.65 13.80
C ALA A 388 16.44 26.69 13.53
N GLY A 389 16.47 25.94 12.43
CA GLY A 389 15.48 24.91 12.13
C GLY A 389 15.58 23.75 13.11
N SER A 390 16.79 23.27 13.35
CA SER A 390 17.07 22.21 14.32
C SER A 390 16.58 22.58 15.74
N GLU A 391 16.94 23.74 16.24
CA GLU A 391 16.54 24.23 17.59
C GLU A 391 15.01 24.41 17.67
N GLY A 392 14.35 24.91 16.60
CA GLY A 392 12.91 25.12 16.56
C GLY A 392 12.14 23.81 16.63
N PHE A 393 12.44 22.85 15.75
CA PHE A 393 11.74 21.57 15.72
C PHE A 393 12.08 20.70 16.94
N ARG A 394 13.31 20.73 17.42
CA ARG A 394 13.71 20.06 18.65
C ARG A 394 12.93 20.58 19.87
N ALA A 395 12.64 21.87 19.92
CA ALA A 395 11.80 22.43 21.00
C ALA A 395 10.38 21.89 20.98
N ASP A 396 9.82 21.57 19.79
CA ASP A 396 8.50 20.92 19.67
C ASP A 396 8.56 19.47 20.18
N ILE A 397 9.61 18.72 19.82
CA ILE A 397 9.86 17.36 20.34
C ILE A 397 9.96 17.35 21.88
N GLU A 398 10.82 18.23 22.44
CA GLU A 398 10.99 18.40 23.89
C GLU A 398 9.68 18.84 24.57
N GLY A 399 8.90 19.68 23.89
CA GLY A 399 7.60 20.16 24.38
C GLY A 399 6.57 19.04 24.52
N ARG A 400 6.56 18.07 23.62
CA ARG A 400 5.67 16.88 23.69
C ARG A 400 5.98 16.05 24.94
N TRP A 401 7.23 15.70 25.19
CA TRP A 401 7.63 14.99 26.41
C TRP A 401 7.46 15.87 27.66
N GLY A 402 7.77 17.15 27.58
CA GLY A 402 7.59 18.14 28.65
C GLY A 402 6.13 18.26 29.13
N TYR A 403 5.15 18.03 28.24
CA TYR A 403 3.73 17.97 28.59
C TYR A 403 3.43 16.87 29.63
N LEU A 404 4.18 15.77 29.59
CA LEU A 404 4.14 14.68 30.56
C LEU A 404 5.06 14.91 31.77
N SER A 405 5.54 16.14 31.99
CA SER A 405 6.50 16.46 33.06
C SER A 405 7.83 15.71 32.94
N ASN A 406 8.22 15.30 31.72
CA ASN A 406 9.38 14.48 31.39
C ASN A 406 9.35 13.11 32.15
N ASP A 407 8.17 12.51 32.29
CA ASP A 407 8.07 11.17 32.88
C ASP A 407 8.86 10.17 32.02
N PRO A 408 9.78 9.38 32.59
CA PRO A 408 10.64 8.46 31.87
C PRO A 408 9.94 7.12 31.54
N ILE A 409 8.70 7.17 31.03
CA ILE A 409 8.00 5.98 30.52
C ILE A 409 8.84 5.37 29.39
N PRO A 410 9.06 4.04 29.37
CA PRO A 410 9.78 3.37 28.27
C PRO A 410 9.18 3.67 26.88
N VAL A 411 10.05 3.86 25.89
CA VAL A 411 9.63 4.16 24.52
C VAL A 411 9.17 2.90 23.78
N GLY A 412 9.72 1.74 24.14
CA GLY A 412 9.46 0.45 23.47
C GLY A 412 8.25 -0.31 24.02
N LEU A 413 7.23 0.39 24.55
CA LEU A 413 5.98 -0.27 24.93
C LEU A 413 5.05 -0.38 23.72
N PRO A 414 4.20 -1.42 23.67
CA PRO A 414 3.13 -1.50 22.68
C PRO A 414 2.14 -0.32 22.78
N VAL A 415 1.51 0.03 21.67
CA VAL A 415 0.52 1.13 21.62
C VAL A 415 -0.55 1.00 22.71
N ARG A 416 -1.03 -0.24 22.96
CA ARG A 416 -2.07 -0.53 23.97
C ARG A 416 -1.69 -0.18 25.42
N GLU A 417 -0.40 -0.03 25.71
CA GLU A 417 0.12 0.29 27.05
C GLU A 417 0.20 1.82 27.30
N TYR A 418 -0.01 2.64 26.29
CA TYR A 418 -0.02 4.10 26.38
C TYR A 418 -1.46 4.65 26.44
N SER A 419 -1.67 5.72 27.17
CA SER A 419 -2.78 6.64 26.91
C SER A 419 -2.45 7.53 25.70
N ASP A 420 -3.46 8.17 25.09
CA ASP A 420 -3.25 9.07 23.93
C ASP A 420 -2.19 10.15 24.20
N ALA A 421 -2.19 10.72 25.41
CA ALA A 421 -1.21 11.73 25.81
C ALA A 421 0.20 11.14 25.95
N GLU A 422 0.32 9.95 26.54
CA GLU A 422 1.59 9.25 26.66
C GLU A 422 2.10 8.82 25.30
N TYR A 423 1.26 8.27 24.41
CA TYR A 423 1.65 7.93 23.05
C TYR A 423 2.29 9.13 22.34
N SER A 424 1.60 10.27 22.30
CA SER A 424 2.13 11.51 21.71
C SER A 424 3.41 12.03 22.39
N GLY A 425 3.49 11.98 23.71
CA GLY A 425 4.64 12.54 24.46
C GLY A 425 5.84 11.60 24.48
N ILE A 426 5.63 10.30 24.47
CA ILE A 426 6.68 9.30 24.54
C ILE A 426 7.17 8.89 23.17
N VAL A 427 6.29 8.44 22.30
CA VAL A 427 6.69 7.94 20.97
C VAL A 427 7.19 9.09 20.09
N TYR A 428 6.45 10.19 19.98
CA TYR A 428 6.85 11.34 19.15
C TYR A 428 7.78 12.33 19.87
N GLY A 429 7.86 12.29 21.19
CA GLY A 429 8.71 13.18 22.00
C GLY A 429 9.98 12.47 22.48
N ARG A 430 9.86 11.67 23.54
CA ARG A 430 11.00 11.00 24.17
C ARG A 430 11.74 10.07 23.19
N GLY A 431 11.01 9.35 22.33
CA GLY A 431 11.56 8.42 21.34
C GLY A 431 12.44 9.12 20.29
N ALA A 432 12.03 10.28 19.78
CA ALA A 432 12.87 11.05 18.87
C ALA A 432 14.17 11.53 19.56
N LEU A 433 14.10 11.89 20.85
CA LEU A 433 15.30 12.26 21.64
C LEU A 433 16.21 11.07 21.93
N PHE A 434 15.67 9.84 21.95
CA PHE A 434 16.49 8.63 22.02
C PHE A 434 17.45 8.53 20.82
N PHE A 435 17.00 8.83 19.60
CA PHE A 435 17.87 8.82 18.43
C PHE A 435 18.94 9.92 18.48
N GLU A 436 18.67 11.07 19.11
CA GLU A 436 19.72 12.06 19.40
C GLU A 436 20.73 11.51 20.42
N ALA A 437 20.27 10.85 21.51
CA ALA A 437 21.15 10.24 22.50
C ALA A 437 21.99 9.09 21.88
N LEU A 438 21.41 8.30 20.99
CA LEU A 438 22.11 7.26 20.26
C LEU A 438 23.19 7.86 19.34
N ARG A 439 22.88 8.95 18.63
CA ARG A 439 23.85 9.68 17.79
C ARG A 439 24.99 10.26 18.64
N ASP A 440 24.69 10.82 19.80
CA ASP A 440 25.70 11.38 20.71
C ASP A 440 26.64 10.29 21.25
N GLU A 441 26.10 9.06 21.52
CA GLU A 441 26.88 7.92 21.98
C GLU A 441 27.77 7.34 20.87
N LEU A 442 27.26 7.22 19.64
CA LEU A 442 28.02 6.69 18.50
C LEU A 442 29.01 7.71 17.93
N GLY A 443 28.67 8.98 18.01
CA GLY A 443 29.28 10.07 17.23
C GLY A 443 28.70 10.17 15.81
N GLU A 444 28.65 11.41 15.28
CA GLU A 444 27.92 11.75 14.05
C GLU A 444 28.30 10.87 12.86
N ASP A 445 29.59 10.71 12.54
CA ASP A 445 30.06 9.93 11.38
C ASP A 445 29.63 8.45 11.44
N ILE A 446 29.71 7.84 12.63
CA ILE A 446 29.33 6.44 12.83
C ILE A 446 27.82 6.28 12.80
N PHE A 447 27.09 7.22 13.37
CA PHE A 447 25.64 7.22 13.36
C PHE A 447 25.08 7.34 11.92
N ASP A 448 25.63 8.24 11.11
CA ASP A 448 25.20 8.42 9.72
C ASP A 448 25.48 7.15 8.88
N GLU A 449 26.68 6.54 9.05
CA GLU A 449 26.98 5.23 8.42
C GLU A 449 26.02 4.13 8.88
N PHE A 450 25.75 4.07 10.18
CA PHE A 450 24.80 3.12 10.75
C PHE A 450 23.40 3.31 10.16
N MET A 451 22.87 4.54 10.11
CA MET A 451 21.52 4.78 9.59
C MET A 451 21.36 4.44 8.10
N THR A 452 22.40 4.72 7.29
CA THR A 452 22.43 4.32 5.87
C THR A 452 22.40 2.79 5.75
N ASN A 453 23.22 2.08 6.52
CA ASN A 453 23.29 0.62 6.47
C ASN A 453 22.03 -0.02 7.05
N TYR A 454 21.51 0.48 8.18
CA TYR A 454 20.24 0.00 8.75
C TYR A 454 19.10 0.09 7.74
N THR A 455 19.00 1.23 7.01
CA THR A 455 17.96 1.41 6.01
C THR A 455 18.13 0.46 4.81
N THR A 456 19.35 0.27 4.33
CA THR A 456 19.61 -0.55 3.14
C THR A 456 19.60 -2.06 3.44
N ASP A 457 20.12 -2.48 4.58
CA ASP A 457 20.20 -3.90 4.96
C ASP A 457 18.83 -4.45 5.40
N ASN A 458 17.96 -3.59 5.94
CA ASN A 458 16.60 -3.93 6.34
C ASN A 458 15.53 -3.48 5.31
N ALA A 459 15.95 -2.99 4.15
CA ALA A 459 15.00 -2.65 3.08
C ALA A 459 14.12 -3.86 2.73
N TRP A 460 12.80 -3.62 2.64
CA TRP A 460 11.76 -4.61 2.32
C TRP A 460 11.53 -5.69 3.40
N LYS A 461 12.10 -5.52 4.59
CA LYS A 461 11.97 -6.45 5.72
C LYS A 461 11.23 -5.80 6.89
N ILE A 462 10.91 -6.62 7.89
CA ILE A 462 10.46 -6.16 9.21
C ILE A 462 11.71 -6.03 10.09
N SER A 463 11.87 -4.89 10.72
CA SER A 463 12.90 -4.62 11.73
C SER A 463 12.30 -4.67 13.14
N THR A 464 13.14 -4.90 14.12
CA THR A 464 12.81 -4.94 15.56
C THR A 464 13.81 -4.11 16.37
N ALA A 465 13.47 -3.80 17.62
CA ALA A 465 14.39 -3.16 18.56
C ALA A 465 15.75 -3.91 18.66
N GLU A 466 15.72 -5.23 18.62
CA GLU A 466 16.92 -6.08 18.71
C GLU A 466 17.79 -5.94 17.46
N ILE A 467 17.20 -5.87 16.25
CA ILE A 467 17.91 -5.67 15.00
C ILE A 467 18.58 -4.30 15.01
N LEU A 468 17.82 -3.24 15.32
CA LEU A 468 18.34 -1.87 15.37
C LEU A 468 19.51 -1.74 16.37
N ARG A 469 19.35 -2.29 17.59
CA ARG A 469 20.41 -2.29 18.60
C ARG A 469 21.65 -3.05 18.13
N THR A 470 21.48 -4.25 17.64
CA THR A 470 22.60 -5.12 17.22
C THR A 470 23.40 -4.46 16.09
N GLU A 471 22.75 -3.86 15.12
CA GLU A 471 23.43 -3.16 14.02
C GLU A 471 24.18 -1.91 14.53
N ALA A 472 23.57 -1.12 15.41
CA ALA A 472 24.24 0.02 16.03
C ALA A 472 25.49 -0.40 16.82
N GLU A 473 25.42 -1.49 17.61
CA GLU A 473 26.55 -2.07 18.35
C GLU A 473 27.67 -2.58 17.44
N ILE A 474 27.34 -3.16 16.29
CA ILE A 474 28.32 -3.57 15.27
C ILE A 474 29.09 -2.38 14.73
N HIS A 475 28.42 -1.25 14.43
CA HIS A 475 29.03 -0.05 13.88
C HIS A 475 29.92 0.66 14.90
N CYS A 476 29.43 0.89 16.12
CA CYS A 476 30.23 1.55 17.16
C CYS A 476 31.29 0.63 17.78
N LYS A 477 31.15 -0.69 17.67
CA LYS A 477 31.93 -1.69 18.40
C LYS A 477 31.87 -1.47 19.90
N CYS A 478 30.71 -1.12 20.38
CA CYS A 478 30.41 -0.76 21.75
C CYS A 478 29.20 -1.58 22.25
N ASP A 479 28.90 -1.52 23.57
CA ASP A 479 27.73 -2.12 24.19
C ASP A 479 26.73 -0.99 24.48
N LEU A 480 25.56 -1.06 23.87
CA LEU A 480 24.49 -0.09 24.01
C LEU A 480 23.38 -0.53 24.98
N SER A 481 23.55 -1.67 25.66
CA SER A 481 22.53 -2.21 26.56
C SER A 481 22.06 -1.18 27.58
N ALA A 482 22.97 -0.40 28.18
CA ALA A 482 22.61 0.60 29.19
C ALA A 482 21.76 1.75 28.60
N LEU A 483 22.03 2.15 27.37
CA LEU A 483 21.24 3.18 26.68
C LEU A 483 19.83 2.66 26.37
N PHE A 484 19.73 1.44 25.82
CA PHE A 484 18.45 0.82 25.53
C PHE A 484 17.63 0.54 26.79
N ASP A 485 18.27 0.07 27.89
CA ASP A 485 17.60 -0.13 29.18
C ASP A 485 17.08 1.19 29.80
N GLU A 486 17.73 2.33 29.52
CA GLU A 486 17.27 3.62 30.02
C GLU A 486 16.09 4.17 29.20
N TRP A 487 16.07 3.94 27.90
CA TRP A 487 15.14 4.63 27.00
C TRP A 487 14.01 3.73 26.47
N ILE A 488 14.35 2.53 26.08
CA ILE A 488 13.48 1.66 25.28
C ILE A 488 12.79 0.59 26.14
N TYR A 489 13.55 -0.18 26.89
CA TYR A 489 12.99 -1.32 27.60
C TYR A 489 12.29 -0.93 28.92
N PRO A 490 11.21 -1.70 29.31
CA PRO A 490 10.47 -1.47 30.55
C PRO A 490 11.25 -1.85 31.82
#